data_9f4b12dde12a9f08a39ddb617dd8d580
#
_entry.id   9f4b12dde12a9f08a39ddb617dd8d580
#
_cell.length_a   1.000
_cell.length_b   1.000
_cell.length_c   1.000
_cell.angle_alpha   90.00
_cell.angle_beta   90.00
_cell.angle_gamma   90.00
#
_symmetry.space_group_name_H-M   'P 1'
#
loop_
_entity.id
_entity.type
_entity.pdbx_description
1 polymer ?
#
loop_
_entity_poly.entity_id
_entity_poly.type
_entity_poly.pdbx_seq_one_letter_code
_entity_poly.pdbx_strand_id
1 'polypeptide(L)'
;MIHNLLSHKKVILASASPRRQELFSLLGIAYQIIPAEIEEKVNDKLPQNQAMENALLKAKAVLNKVPDDALIVAADTLVAIDNIILGKPQDSTEAKGYLSILSGRRHSVYTGICIYCNDT
;
A
#
# COMPACT_ATOMS: atom_id res chain seq x y z
N MET A 1 20.23 0.38 -14.76
CA MET A 1 19.35 -0.53 -14.01
C MET A 1 18.95 0.11 -12.69
N ILE A 2 17.72 -0.11 -12.27
CA ILE A 2 17.18 0.53 -11.07
C ILE A 2 18.00 0.20 -9.82
N HIS A 3 18.48 -1.03 -9.67
CA HIS A 3 19.28 -1.42 -8.51
C HIS A 3 20.62 -0.67 -8.43
N ASN A 4 21.19 -0.27 -9.55
CA ASN A 4 22.40 0.55 -9.55
C ASN A 4 22.11 1.97 -9.05
N LEU A 5 20.97 2.53 -9.42
CA LEU A 5 20.56 3.86 -8.98
C LEU A 5 20.29 3.89 -7.48
N LEU A 6 19.83 2.78 -6.90
CA LEU A 6 19.44 2.70 -5.50
C LEU A 6 20.52 2.06 -4.61
N SER A 7 21.68 1.73 -5.16
CA SER A 7 22.73 0.99 -4.41
C SER A 7 23.26 1.73 -3.20
N HIS A 8 23.16 3.07 -3.18
CA HIS A 8 23.64 3.89 -2.07
C HIS A 8 22.53 4.30 -1.09
N LYS A 9 21.31 3.93 -1.39
CA LYS A 9 20.17 4.27 -0.53
C LYS A 9 19.65 3.03 0.18
N LYS A 10 19.24 3.23 1.41
CA LYS A 10 18.53 2.19 2.15
C LYS A 10 17.09 2.19 1.66
N VAL A 11 16.66 1.08 1.11
CA VAL A 11 15.30 0.92 0.59
C VAL A 11 14.44 0.25 1.65
N ILE A 12 13.32 0.88 1.98
CA ILE A 12 12.39 0.42 3.00
C ILE A 12 11.06 0.12 2.34
N LEU A 13 10.56 -1.09 2.53
CA LEU A 13 9.20 -1.44 2.14
C LEU A 13 8.29 -1.30 3.35
N ALA A 14 7.44 -0.29 3.34
CA ALA A 14 6.50 0.00 4.42
C ALA A 14 5.22 -0.80 4.19
N SER A 15 5.27 -2.10 4.48
CA SER A 15 4.16 -3.00 4.19
C SER A 15 4.10 -4.14 5.20
N ALA A 16 2.89 -4.45 5.63
CA ALA A 16 2.60 -5.65 6.41
C ALA A 16 2.09 -6.80 5.52
N SER A 17 2.00 -6.59 4.21
CA SER A 17 1.47 -7.57 3.27
C SER A 17 2.55 -8.55 2.81
N PRO A 18 2.47 -9.84 3.13
CA PRO A 18 3.43 -10.82 2.65
C PRO A 18 3.49 -10.91 1.12
N ARG A 19 2.36 -10.70 0.46
CA ARG A 19 2.28 -10.75 -1.00
C ARG A 19 3.08 -9.63 -1.65
N ARG A 20 2.99 -8.41 -1.10
CA ARG A 20 3.79 -7.28 -1.59
C ARG A 20 5.27 -7.49 -1.34
N GLN A 21 5.61 -8.03 -0.18
CA GLN A 21 6.99 -8.36 0.16
C GLN A 21 7.56 -9.35 -0.85
N GLU A 22 6.79 -10.37 -1.18
CA GLU A 22 7.17 -11.38 -2.15
C GLU A 22 7.37 -10.78 -3.54
N LEU A 23 6.43 -9.94 -4.00
CA LEU A 23 6.56 -9.28 -5.29
C LEU A 23 7.76 -8.33 -5.34
N PHE A 24 8.00 -7.60 -4.25
CA PHE A 24 9.11 -6.66 -4.18
C PHE A 24 10.45 -7.37 -4.24
N SER A 25 10.56 -8.58 -3.69
CA SER A 25 11.78 -9.37 -3.72
C SER A 25 12.22 -9.72 -5.14
N LEU A 26 11.29 -9.75 -6.08
CA LEU A 26 11.59 -10.05 -7.49
C LEU A 26 12.40 -8.95 -8.18
N LEU A 27 12.45 -7.76 -7.60
CA LEU A 27 13.21 -6.64 -8.20
C LEU A 27 14.72 -6.78 -8.05
N GLY A 28 15.19 -7.70 -7.20
CA GLY A 28 16.62 -7.91 -6.98
C GLY A 28 17.30 -6.77 -6.22
N ILE A 29 16.53 -5.91 -5.57
CA ILE A 29 17.05 -4.79 -4.79
C ILE A 29 17.12 -5.23 -3.32
N ALA A 30 18.22 -4.89 -2.65
CA ALA A 30 18.30 -5.10 -1.21
C ALA A 30 17.33 -4.14 -0.52
N TYR A 31 16.49 -4.67 0.35
CA TYR A 31 15.50 -3.84 1.06
C TYR A 31 15.25 -4.37 2.46
N GLN A 32 14.67 -3.52 3.29
CA GLN A 32 14.27 -3.85 4.63
C GLN A 32 12.76 -3.64 4.75
N ILE A 33 12.09 -4.54 5.45
CA ILE A 33 10.65 -4.45 5.69
C ILE A 33 10.42 -3.77 7.03
N ILE A 34 9.64 -2.68 7.02
CA ILE A 34 9.13 -2.06 8.24
C ILE A 34 7.63 -1.95 8.06
N PRO A 35 6.84 -2.76 8.77
CA PRO A 35 5.39 -2.71 8.62
C PRO A 35 4.84 -1.35 9.00
N ALA A 36 3.96 -0.81 8.17
CA ALA A 36 3.25 0.41 8.44
C ALA A 36 1.89 0.06 9.02
N GLU A 37 1.71 0.37 10.29
CA GLU A 37 0.45 0.17 10.98
C GLU A 37 -0.27 1.49 11.07
N ILE A 38 -1.25 1.68 10.21
CA ILE A 38 -2.11 2.86 10.21
C ILE A 38 -3.56 2.40 10.16
N GLU A 39 -4.43 3.26 10.66
CA GLU A 39 -5.84 3.10 10.45
C GLU A 39 -6.17 3.53 9.02
N GLU A 40 -6.57 2.57 8.19
CA GLU A 40 -6.95 2.88 6.81
C GLU A 40 -8.26 3.67 6.81
N LYS A 41 -8.22 4.84 6.20
CA LYS A 41 -9.38 5.70 6.13
C LYS A 41 -10.19 5.39 4.88
N VAL A 42 -11.50 5.41 5.04
CA VAL A 42 -12.43 5.36 3.93
C VAL A 42 -13.27 6.63 4.04
N ASN A 43 -12.96 7.60 3.20
CA ASN A 43 -13.61 8.91 3.18
C ASN A 43 -14.55 9.01 1.98
N ASP A 44 -15.13 10.19 1.79
CA ASP A 44 -15.96 10.51 0.63
C ASP A 44 -15.12 10.72 -0.65
N LYS A 45 -13.84 10.38 -0.62
CA LYS A 45 -12.94 10.52 -1.76
C LYS A 45 -13.21 9.42 -2.78
N LEU A 46 -12.85 9.71 -4.03
CA LEU A 46 -12.85 8.68 -5.05
C LEU A 46 -11.88 7.57 -4.66
N PRO A 47 -12.18 6.29 -4.99
CA PRO A 47 -11.35 5.17 -4.58
C PRO A 47 -9.87 5.30 -4.98
N GLN A 48 -9.58 5.79 -6.18
CA GLN A 48 -8.20 5.97 -6.62
C GLN A 48 -7.46 7.00 -5.76
N ASN A 49 -8.14 8.07 -5.35
CA ASN A 49 -7.55 9.10 -4.49
C ASN A 49 -7.34 8.59 -3.07
N GLN A 50 -8.26 7.78 -2.58
CA GLN A 50 -8.14 7.17 -1.26
C GLN A 50 -6.97 6.19 -1.21
N ALA A 51 -6.77 5.39 -2.26
CA ALA A 51 -5.64 4.47 -2.33
C ALA A 51 -4.31 5.23 -2.30
N MET A 52 -4.21 6.34 -3.02
CA MET A 52 -3.00 7.17 -3.02
C MET A 52 -2.75 7.80 -1.65
N GLU A 53 -3.79 8.32 -1.01
CA GLU A 53 -3.66 8.92 0.31
C GLU A 53 -3.22 7.89 1.35
N ASN A 54 -3.82 6.70 1.33
CA ASN A 54 -3.45 5.65 2.26
C ASN A 54 -2.01 5.19 2.06
N ALA A 55 -1.55 5.10 0.80
CA ALA A 55 -0.16 4.76 0.51
C ALA A 55 0.80 5.81 1.08
N LEU A 56 0.47 7.09 0.93
CA LEU A 56 1.28 8.18 1.49
C LEU A 56 1.31 8.11 3.01
N LEU A 57 0.17 7.85 3.66
CA LEU A 57 0.11 7.72 5.11
C LEU A 57 0.96 6.57 5.62
N LYS A 58 0.98 5.45 4.89
CA LYS A 58 1.83 4.31 5.23
C LYS A 58 3.31 4.67 5.14
N ALA A 59 3.71 5.39 4.10
CA ALA A 59 5.09 5.84 3.97
C ALA A 59 5.47 6.77 5.11
N LYS A 60 4.62 7.72 5.45
CA LYS A 60 4.87 8.67 6.55
C LYS A 60 4.92 7.99 7.91
N ALA A 61 4.19 6.91 8.08
CA ALA A 61 4.11 6.21 9.38
C ALA A 61 5.45 5.60 9.80
N VAL A 62 6.36 5.36 8.87
CA VAL A 62 7.67 4.76 9.18
C VAL A 62 8.82 5.76 9.11
N LEU A 63 8.56 7.05 8.86
CA LEU A 63 9.62 8.06 8.70
C LEU A 63 10.55 8.14 9.90
N ASN A 64 10.02 8.04 11.10
CA ASN A 64 10.80 8.15 12.33
C ASN A 64 11.57 6.88 12.69
N LYS A 65 11.41 5.82 11.89
CA LYS A 65 12.06 4.52 12.13
C LYS A 65 13.20 4.26 11.15
N VAL A 66 13.47 5.19 10.26
CA VAL A 66 14.43 5.01 9.16
C VAL A 66 15.39 6.19 9.08
N PRO A 67 16.58 6.02 8.46
CA PRO A 67 17.48 7.13 8.21
C PRO A 67 16.83 8.18 7.30
N ASP A 68 17.29 9.43 7.43
CA ASP A 68 16.72 10.56 6.69
C ASP A 68 16.82 10.40 5.18
N ASP A 69 17.84 9.69 4.70
CA ASP A 69 18.06 9.49 3.26
C ASP A 69 17.47 8.18 2.74
N ALA A 70 16.69 7.47 3.55
CA ALA A 70 16.07 6.23 3.12
C ALA A 70 15.01 6.47 2.06
N LEU A 71 14.88 5.52 1.14
CA LEU A 71 13.81 5.49 0.15
C LEU A 71 12.71 4.59 0.68
N ILE A 72 11.53 5.14 0.88
CA ILE A 72 10.39 4.41 1.43
C ILE A 72 9.41 4.12 0.29
N VAL A 73 9.06 2.85 0.14
CA VAL A 73 8.05 2.40 -0.83
C VAL A 73 6.84 1.90 -0.06
N ALA A 74 5.68 2.45 -0.38
CA ALA A 74 4.43 2.04 0.25
C ALA A 74 3.35 1.89 -0.82
N ALA A 75 2.35 1.09 -0.53
CA ALA A 75 1.24 0.90 -1.44
C ALA A 75 -0.03 0.59 -0.66
N ASP A 76 -1.16 0.91 -1.26
CA ASP A 76 -2.46 0.54 -0.74
C ASP A 76 -3.36 0.10 -1.88
N THR A 77 -4.16 -0.95 -1.65
CA THR A 77 -5.07 -1.50 -2.65
C THR A 77 -6.49 -1.48 -2.10
N LEU A 78 -7.40 -0.91 -2.87
CA LEU A 78 -8.81 -0.83 -2.53
C LEU A 78 -9.65 -1.49 -3.60
N VAL A 79 -10.73 -2.14 -3.16
CA VAL A 79 -11.77 -2.67 -4.05
C VAL A 79 -12.98 -1.77 -3.95
N ALA A 80 -13.55 -1.40 -5.10
CA ALA A 80 -14.71 -0.53 -5.14
C ALA A 80 -15.75 -1.05 -6.12
N ILE A 81 -17.01 -0.82 -5.79
CA ILE A 81 -18.15 -1.08 -6.65
C ILE A 81 -19.02 0.16 -6.64
N ASP A 82 -19.32 0.71 -7.83
CA ASP A 82 -20.09 1.95 -8.00
C ASP A 82 -19.52 3.10 -7.15
N ASN A 83 -18.17 3.20 -7.08
CA ASN A 83 -17.43 4.16 -6.27
C ASN A 83 -17.59 3.98 -4.76
N ILE A 84 -18.17 2.86 -4.34
CA ILE A 84 -18.26 2.51 -2.92
C ILE A 84 -17.07 1.62 -2.59
N ILE A 85 -16.25 2.06 -1.63
CA ILE A 85 -15.05 1.34 -1.23
C ILE A 85 -15.43 0.23 -0.26
N LEU A 86 -14.99 -1.00 -0.57
CA LEU A 86 -15.12 -2.13 0.33
C LEU A 86 -13.84 -2.26 1.15
N GLY A 87 -13.94 -2.06 2.45
CA GLY A 87 -12.81 -2.22 3.36
C GLY A 87 -12.43 -3.68 3.56
N LYS A 88 -11.39 -3.92 4.34
CA LYS A 88 -11.02 -5.28 4.70
C LYS A 88 -12.13 -5.91 5.53
N PRO A 89 -12.55 -7.15 5.21
CA PRO A 89 -13.56 -7.81 6.04
C PRO A 89 -13.00 -8.11 7.43
N GLN A 90 -13.81 -7.84 8.46
CA GLN A 90 -13.41 -8.05 9.84
C GLN A 90 -13.63 -9.49 10.29
N ASP A 91 -14.52 -10.21 9.61
CA ASP A 91 -14.83 -11.61 9.91
C ASP A 91 -15.33 -12.32 8.66
N SER A 92 -15.62 -13.62 8.78
CA SER A 92 -16.08 -14.43 7.66
C SER A 92 -17.47 -14.03 7.17
N THR A 93 -18.32 -13.52 8.06
CA THR A 93 -19.67 -13.07 7.68
C THR A 93 -19.58 -11.84 6.79
N GLU A 94 -18.74 -10.87 7.13
CA GLU A 94 -18.52 -9.66 6.33
C GLU A 94 -17.87 -10.01 5.00
N ALA A 95 -16.91 -10.95 4.98
CA ALA A 95 -16.29 -11.42 3.75
C ALA A 95 -17.31 -12.05 2.81
N LYS A 96 -18.23 -12.87 3.33
CA LYS A 96 -19.30 -13.45 2.53
C LYS A 96 -20.23 -12.38 1.99
N GLY A 97 -20.53 -11.35 2.77
CA GLY A 97 -21.32 -10.21 2.34
C GLY A 97 -20.68 -9.49 1.17
N TYR A 98 -19.38 -9.26 1.22
CA TYR A 98 -18.64 -8.63 0.13
C TYR A 98 -18.67 -9.49 -1.13
N LEU A 99 -18.49 -10.80 -1.01
CA LEU A 99 -18.55 -11.70 -2.16
C LEU A 99 -19.94 -11.68 -2.80
N SER A 100 -21.01 -11.60 -2.00
CA SER A 100 -22.37 -11.46 -2.52
C SER A 100 -22.56 -10.18 -3.29
N ILE A 101 -22.03 -9.06 -2.77
CA ILE A 101 -22.12 -7.76 -3.43
C ILE A 101 -21.37 -7.77 -4.77
N LEU A 102 -20.19 -8.39 -4.81
CA LEU A 102 -19.33 -8.41 -6.00
C LEU A 102 -19.78 -9.41 -7.03
N SER A 103 -20.55 -10.43 -6.64
CA SER A 103 -20.95 -11.51 -7.52
C SER A 103 -21.86 -11.00 -8.64
N GLY A 104 -21.47 -11.30 -9.90
CA GLY A 104 -22.23 -10.90 -11.06
C GLY A 104 -22.24 -9.41 -11.35
N ARG A 105 -21.42 -8.62 -10.65
CA ARG A 105 -21.34 -7.17 -10.84
C ARG A 105 -19.92 -6.76 -11.23
N ARG A 106 -19.83 -5.68 -12.00
CA ARG A 106 -18.55 -5.10 -12.36
C ARG A 106 -17.98 -4.37 -11.14
N HIS A 107 -16.72 -4.61 -10.82
CA HIS A 107 -16.03 -3.91 -9.74
C HIS A 107 -14.64 -3.49 -10.21
N SER A 108 -14.01 -2.61 -9.44
CA SER A 108 -12.69 -2.05 -9.75
C SER A 108 -11.74 -2.26 -8.59
N VAL A 109 -10.48 -2.43 -8.92
CA VAL A 109 -9.39 -2.51 -7.94
C VAL A 109 -8.44 -1.36 -8.24
N TYR A 110 -8.13 -0.58 -7.21
CA TYR A 110 -7.23 0.57 -7.31
C TYR A 110 -6.04 0.35 -6.41
N THR A 111 -4.84 0.55 -6.93
CA THR A 111 -3.60 0.49 -6.14
C THR A 111 -2.91 1.84 -6.22
N GLY A 112 -2.70 2.46 -5.05
CA GLY A 112 -1.89 3.65 -4.92
C GLY A 112 -0.48 3.24 -4.51
N ILE A 113 0.52 3.85 -5.12
CA ILE A 113 1.93 3.61 -4.80
C ILE A 113 2.54 4.94 -4.41
N CYS A 114 3.28 4.94 -3.30
CA CYS A 114 4.02 6.09 -2.84
C CYS A 114 5.50 5.73 -2.73
N ILE A 115 6.34 6.51 -3.38
CA ILE A 115 7.79 6.43 -3.23
C ILE A 115 8.22 7.74 -2.58
N TYR A 116 8.71 7.66 -1.35
CA TYR A 116 9.01 8.83 -0.55
C TYR A 116 10.47 8.85 -0.15
N CYS A 117 11.13 9.96 -0.39
CA CYS A 117 12.50 10.18 0.03
C CYS A 117 12.60 11.56 0.65
N ASN A 118 13.12 11.60 1.88
CA ASN A 118 13.31 12.87 2.62
C ASN A 118 14.69 13.46 2.38
N ASP A 119 15.33 13.08 1.32
CA ASP A 119 16.64 13.58 0.91
C ASP A 119 16.51 14.97 0.29
N THR A 120 17.16 15.97 0.85
CA THR A 120 17.11 17.33 0.35
C THR A 120 18.44 17.73 -0.25
#